data_49d784fbd87d3f72549d3347b3169b52
#
_entry.id   49d784fbd87d3f72549d3347b3169b52
#
_cell.length_a   1.000
_cell.length_b   1.000
_cell.length_c   1.000
_cell.angle_alpha   90.00
_cell.angle_beta   90.00
_cell.angle_gamma   90.00
#
_symmetry.space_group_name_H-M   'P 1'
#
loop_
_entity.id
_entity.type
_entity.pdbx_description
1 polymer ?
#
loop_
_entity_poly.entity_id
_entity_poly.type
_entity_poly.pdbx_seq_one_letter_code
_entity_poly.pdbx_strand_id
1 'polypeptide(L)'
;MRKVLATLLALAMVLALIPAVMADEAAPEPITFTVLISDPGEQPDPDNKIYKLIEEKLGITFEFEYVTGNQDEVLGAKVLNKDYADIISGGNSADIFVNGGAMINLLDYISAEKTPLLWEHIKASLGRILEYPDLNGDGIPDMDDEGNFVGEPVLNIIPNYGLADGAQVINNISGPAFYIQKQVLEFNGYPTIKTLDEYFDAIEKFIDANPTDENGTPYIGFAILCDDWRHFCLINPVQHLMGRPNDGEVLVDPKAPDYHTETFIDKPYAKAYYKKLNEEFNKGLIQRDTFTDGYEANYIPKVSQGIVLGMFDQFWDFKDGNDALVAEGAYGKTYVGLGLTYEASDLEGIALPTENWTIEEHYVNAGVPNIRRGFGISVTCPYPEKVIAMWEEFMKPEWQLIFNWGFVDEDYVLTDDGRLDRTKEQIENALDKTWQLENTAGAIFGNSPKRQGTILEDIVLEDGRVVKAGNMWEPANQPEIVFGQMNDYDKNFLAQYNFQKFADFVNPPLELAPWGEAWELDYTPVKPANKKFEQIQDAMLPEAIMAAPEEFDAKWDAFVAEISPYAKEFGDYMQEAVKVQAAKYYAAQED
;
A
#
# COMPACT_ATOMS: atom_id res chain seq x y z
N MET A 1 -48.38 19.89 -56.82
CA MET A 1 -47.04 20.43 -57.10
C MET A 1 -46.80 21.85 -56.55
N ARG A 2 -47.68 22.83 -56.67
CA ARG A 2 -47.40 24.21 -56.13
C ARG A 2 -47.34 24.32 -54.62
N LYS A 3 -48.02 23.47 -53.86
CA LYS A 3 -47.93 23.50 -52.37
C LYS A 3 -46.68 22.81 -51.82
N VAL A 4 -46.11 21.84 -52.50
CA VAL A 4 -44.88 21.16 -52.12
C VAL A 4 -43.64 22.04 -52.39
N LEU A 5 -43.67 22.82 -53.46
CA LEU A 5 -42.62 23.76 -53.81
C LEU A 5 -42.54 24.94 -52.83
N ALA A 6 -43.69 25.41 -52.31
CA ALA A 6 -43.78 26.48 -51.33
C ALA A 6 -43.20 26.03 -49.94
N THR A 7 -43.41 24.78 -49.55
CA THR A 7 -42.89 24.22 -48.29
C THR A 7 -41.37 23.97 -48.36
N LEU A 8 -40.88 23.54 -49.52
CA LEU A 8 -39.43 23.38 -49.74
C LEU A 8 -38.67 24.73 -49.81
N LEU A 9 -39.28 25.78 -50.38
CA LEU A 9 -38.69 27.11 -50.35
C LEU A 9 -38.73 27.75 -48.96
N ALA A 10 -39.74 27.51 -48.15
CA ALA A 10 -39.81 27.98 -46.77
C ALA A 10 -38.79 27.29 -45.88
N LEU A 11 -38.52 25.98 -46.09
CA LEU A 11 -37.47 25.25 -45.36
C LEU A 11 -36.07 25.69 -45.78
N ALA A 12 -35.86 26.03 -47.07
CA ALA A 12 -34.59 26.55 -47.56
C ALA A 12 -34.29 28.00 -47.07
N MET A 13 -35.33 28.80 -46.79
CA MET A 13 -35.15 30.15 -46.25
C MET A 13 -34.95 30.17 -44.71
N VAL A 14 -35.41 29.16 -43.99
CA VAL A 14 -35.13 29.03 -42.55
C VAL A 14 -33.72 28.53 -42.30
N LEU A 15 -33.13 27.75 -43.21
CA LEU A 15 -31.73 27.31 -43.15
C LEU A 15 -30.73 28.41 -43.58
N ALA A 16 -31.17 29.51 -44.21
CA ALA A 16 -30.31 30.61 -44.66
C ALA A 16 -30.23 31.81 -43.68
N LEU A 17 -30.89 31.69 -42.51
CA LEU A 17 -30.94 32.75 -41.48
C LEU A 17 -30.34 32.31 -40.13
N ILE A 18 -29.52 31.26 -40.11
CA ILE A 18 -28.59 31.05 -39.01
C ILE A 18 -27.37 31.91 -39.37
N PRO A 19 -27.13 33.03 -38.70
CA PRO A 19 -25.83 33.66 -38.83
C PRO A 19 -24.81 32.64 -38.33
N ALA A 20 -23.87 32.28 -39.19
CA ALA A 20 -22.61 31.69 -38.74
C ALA A 20 -21.89 32.73 -37.88
N VAL A 21 -22.29 32.84 -36.64
CA VAL A 21 -21.42 33.29 -35.57
C VAL A 21 -20.62 32.05 -35.19
N MET A 22 -19.71 31.68 -36.06
CA MET A 22 -18.45 31.14 -35.62
C MET A 22 -17.70 32.32 -35.04
N ALA A 23 -18.07 32.77 -33.85
CA ALA A 23 -17.08 33.37 -32.99
C ALA A 23 -16.07 32.25 -32.78
N ASP A 24 -14.85 32.46 -33.21
CA ASP A 24 -13.68 31.91 -32.61
C ASP A 24 -13.79 32.29 -31.11
N GLU A 25 -14.52 31.51 -30.32
CA GLU A 25 -14.33 31.53 -28.89
C GLU A 25 -12.90 31.01 -28.73
N ALA A 26 -11.98 31.94 -28.51
CA ALA A 26 -10.65 31.57 -28.06
C ALA A 26 -10.83 30.55 -26.95
N ALA A 27 -10.20 29.40 -27.11
CA ALA A 27 -10.24 28.37 -26.09
C ALA A 27 -9.97 29.07 -24.73
N PRO A 28 -10.79 28.83 -23.71
CA PRO A 28 -10.59 29.46 -22.42
C PRO A 28 -9.14 29.24 -22.00
N GLU A 29 -8.50 30.30 -21.49
CA GLU A 29 -7.12 30.17 -20.99
C GLU A 29 -7.07 29.02 -19.99
N PRO A 30 -6.06 28.13 -20.07
CA PRO A 30 -5.97 26.98 -19.17
C PRO A 30 -5.85 27.46 -17.71
N ILE A 31 -6.51 26.74 -16.82
CA ILE A 31 -6.39 26.98 -15.37
C ILE A 31 -5.18 26.20 -14.90
N THR A 32 -4.22 26.89 -14.29
CA THR A 32 -3.07 26.25 -13.66
C THR A 32 -3.37 26.00 -12.19
N PHE A 33 -3.27 24.74 -11.74
CA PHE A 33 -3.32 24.38 -10.33
C PHE A 33 -1.92 24.13 -9.79
N THR A 34 -1.64 24.70 -8.62
CA THR A 34 -0.46 24.32 -7.83
C THR A 34 -0.71 23.01 -7.09
N VAL A 35 0.26 22.10 -7.13
CA VAL A 35 0.13 20.74 -6.57
C VAL A 35 1.30 20.47 -5.64
N LEU A 36 1.04 20.30 -4.35
CA LEU A 36 2.03 19.88 -3.36
C LEU A 36 1.99 18.35 -3.20
N ILE A 37 3.16 17.73 -3.27
CA ILE A 37 3.35 16.30 -3.03
C ILE A 37 4.45 16.12 -2.00
N SER A 38 4.10 15.46 -0.89
CA SER A 38 5.04 15.20 0.21
C SER A 38 6.11 14.16 -0.15
N ASP A 39 5.75 13.17 -0.98
CA ASP A 39 6.71 12.16 -1.42
C ASP A 39 7.71 12.73 -2.42
N PRO A 40 8.96 12.25 -2.41
CA PRO A 40 9.95 12.64 -3.41
C PRO A 40 9.50 12.35 -4.83
N GLY A 41 9.81 13.24 -5.76
CA GLY A 41 9.43 13.07 -7.16
C GLY A 41 10.19 14.03 -8.08
N GLU A 42 9.97 13.85 -9.37
CA GLU A 42 10.55 14.68 -10.41
C GLU A 42 9.45 15.39 -11.20
N GLN A 43 9.77 16.59 -11.71
CA GLN A 43 8.85 17.30 -12.60
C GLN A 43 8.62 16.48 -13.88
N PRO A 44 7.38 16.38 -14.37
CA PRO A 44 7.12 15.76 -15.67
C PRO A 44 7.83 16.56 -16.78
N ASP A 45 8.15 15.87 -17.87
CA ASP A 45 8.69 16.55 -19.04
C ASP A 45 7.67 17.59 -19.56
N PRO A 46 8.10 18.80 -19.95
CA PRO A 46 7.19 19.81 -20.52
C PRO A 46 6.43 19.34 -21.76
N ASP A 47 6.97 18.35 -22.46
CA ASP A 47 6.36 17.73 -23.63
C ASP A 47 5.58 16.45 -23.34
N ASN A 48 5.36 16.13 -22.05
CA ASN A 48 4.62 14.93 -21.63
C ASN A 48 3.25 14.84 -22.30
N LYS A 49 3.03 13.75 -23.02
CA LYS A 49 1.84 13.57 -23.88
C LYS A 49 0.53 13.51 -23.10
N ILE A 50 0.55 13.01 -21.87
CA ILE A 50 -0.67 12.92 -21.03
C ILE A 50 -1.03 14.30 -20.45
N TYR A 51 -0.06 15.08 -19.99
CA TYR A 51 -0.31 16.43 -19.50
C TYR A 51 -0.81 17.34 -20.63
N LYS A 52 -0.29 17.21 -21.84
CA LYS A 52 -0.82 17.90 -23.03
C LYS A 52 -2.26 17.50 -23.36
N LEU A 53 -2.59 16.20 -23.21
CA LEU A 53 -3.96 15.72 -23.39
C LEU A 53 -4.90 16.32 -22.33
N ILE A 54 -4.47 16.40 -21.07
CA ILE A 54 -5.25 17.04 -19.99
C ILE A 54 -5.49 18.51 -20.31
N GLU A 55 -4.47 19.24 -20.73
CA GLU A 55 -4.60 20.63 -21.15
C GLU A 55 -5.58 20.78 -22.33
N GLU A 56 -5.43 19.97 -23.37
CA GLU A 56 -6.29 20.01 -24.55
C GLU A 56 -7.75 19.70 -24.23
N LYS A 57 -8.01 18.65 -23.44
CA LYS A 57 -9.37 18.16 -23.18
C LYS A 57 -10.07 18.93 -22.05
N LEU A 58 -9.32 19.36 -21.02
CA LEU A 58 -9.89 19.93 -19.79
C LEU A 58 -9.54 21.39 -19.58
N GLY A 59 -8.56 21.94 -20.31
CA GLY A 59 -8.05 23.30 -20.09
C GLY A 59 -7.34 23.44 -18.73
N ILE A 60 -6.66 22.39 -18.26
CA ILE A 60 -6.00 22.37 -16.95
C ILE A 60 -4.52 22.07 -17.14
N THR A 61 -3.69 22.83 -16.42
CA THR A 61 -2.25 22.60 -16.29
C THR A 61 -1.85 22.53 -14.82
N PHE A 62 -0.63 22.07 -14.52
CA PHE A 62 -0.17 21.86 -13.15
C PHE A 62 1.22 22.44 -12.94
N GLU A 63 1.44 23.03 -11.73
CA GLU A 63 2.74 23.37 -11.20
C GLU A 63 3.01 22.53 -9.96
N PHE A 64 4.01 21.62 -10.03
CA PHE A 64 4.31 20.70 -8.94
C PHE A 64 5.36 21.26 -7.99
N GLU A 65 5.13 21.03 -6.70
CA GLU A 65 6.09 21.20 -5.63
C GLU A 65 6.28 19.84 -4.92
N TYR A 66 7.50 19.31 -4.92
CA TYR A 66 7.87 18.11 -4.18
C TYR A 66 8.62 18.50 -2.90
N VAL A 67 8.22 17.89 -1.77
CA VAL A 67 8.87 18.19 -0.48
C VAL A 67 10.25 17.56 -0.44
N THR A 68 11.23 18.34 0.01
CA THR A 68 12.61 17.90 0.23
C THR A 68 13.01 18.13 1.69
N GLY A 69 13.70 17.18 2.29
CA GLY A 69 14.13 17.24 3.69
C GLY A 69 13.12 16.61 4.65
N ASN A 70 13.05 17.10 5.88
CA ASN A 70 12.12 16.59 6.88
C ASN A 70 10.69 17.02 6.54
N GLN A 71 9.84 16.07 6.19
CA GLN A 71 8.47 16.32 5.73
C GLN A 71 7.65 17.06 6.80
N ASP A 72 7.65 16.60 8.05
CA ASP A 72 6.84 17.19 9.13
C ASP A 72 7.22 18.64 9.39
N GLU A 73 8.52 18.97 9.36
CA GLU A 73 8.99 20.35 9.53
C GLU A 73 8.55 21.25 8.38
N VAL A 74 8.71 20.77 7.14
CA VAL A 74 8.34 21.55 5.93
C VAL A 74 6.82 21.75 5.87
N LEU A 75 6.04 20.69 6.04
CA LEU A 75 4.57 20.76 5.98
C LEU A 75 4.01 21.55 7.16
N GLY A 76 4.56 21.39 8.37
CA GLY A 76 4.20 22.20 9.53
C GLY A 76 4.45 23.70 9.32
N ALA A 77 5.58 24.06 8.70
CA ALA A 77 5.88 25.45 8.34
C ALA A 77 4.89 26.01 7.32
N LYS A 78 4.48 25.23 6.30
CA LYS A 78 3.46 25.62 5.32
C LYS A 78 2.11 25.93 5.99
N VAL A 79 1.68 25.05 6.91
CA VAL A 79 0.42 25.24 7.67
C VAL A 79 0.48 26.51 8.52
N LEU A 80 1.58 26.73 9.26
CA LEU A 80 1.77 27.93 10.08
C LEU A 80 1.75 29.23 9.27
N ASN A 81 2.31 29.19 8.07
CA ASN A 81 2.37 30.37 7.18
C ASN A 81 1.15 30.49 6.27
N LYS A 82 0.23 29.52 6.28
CA LYS A 82 -0.91 29.40 5.35
C LYS A 82 -0.47 29.44 3.87
N ASP A 83 0.67 28.82 3.59
CA ASP A 83 1.25 28.67 2.27
C ASP A 83 0.80 27.35 1.66
N TYR A 84 -0.42 27.34 1.11
CA TYR A 84 -1.06 26.13 0.60
C TYR A 84 -1.05 26.11 -0.93
N ALA A 85 -0.68 24.97 -1.50
CA ALA A 85 -1.00 24.65 -2.88
C ALA A 85 -2.51 24.42 -3.03
N ASP A 86 -3.04 24.49 -4.25
CA ASP A 86 -4.47 24.25 -4.53
C ASP A 86 -4.86 22.80 -4.25
N ILE A 87 -3.99 21.86 -4.64
CA ILE A 87 -4.17 20.41 -4.47
C ILE A 87 -3.00 19.90 -3.61
N ILE A 88 -3.31 19.10 -2.60
CA ILE A 88 -2.32 18.66 -1.61
C ILE A 88 -2.37 17.16 -1.45
N SER A 89 -1.21 16.49 -1.61
CA SER A 89 -0.95 15.14 -1.13
C SER A 89 0.05 15.20 0.02
N GLY A 90 -0.44 15.07 1.25
CA GLY A 90 0.38 15.11 2.47
C GLY A 90 1.11 13.81 2.77
N GLY A 91 0.78 12.71 2.08
CA GLY A 91 1.33 11.38 2.35
C GLY A 91 1.11 10.97 3.80
N ASN A 92 2.11 10.38 4.44
CA ASN A 92 2.03 9.97 5.84
C ASN A 92 1.85 11.14 6.82
N SER A 93 2.15 12.36 6.40
CA SER A 93 2.02 13.58 7.21
C SER A 93 0.78 14.41 6.84
N ALA A 94 -0.21 13.82 6.17
CA ALA A 94 -1.44 14.52 5.75
C ALA A 94 -2.22 15.11 6.92
N ASP A 95 -2.17 14.49 8.09
CA ASP A 95 -2.82 14.95 9.32
C ASP A 95 -2.39 16.37 9.72
N ILE A 96 -1.19 16.80 9.34
CA ILE A 96 -0.70 18.17 9.58
C ILE A 96 -1.61 19.19 8.89
N PHE A 97 -2.05 18.91 7.66
CA PHE A 97 -2.96 19.78 6.92
C PHE A 97 -4.40 19.65 7.39
N VAL A 98 -4.85 18.43 7.69
CA VAL A 98 -6.21 18.15 8.19
C VAL A 98 -6.42 18.84 9.54
N ASN A 99 -5.56 18.56 10.51
CA ASN A 99 -5.62 19.13 11.85
C ASN A 99 -5.35 20.65 11.86
N GLY A 100 -4.58 21.14 10.89
CA GLY A 100 -4.35 22.56 10.66
C GLY A 100 -5.52 23.32 10.01
N GLY A 101 -6.63 22.62 9.66
CA GLY A 101 -7.78 23.21 8.97
C GLY A 101 -7.44 23.74 7.58
N ALA A 102 -6.47 23.14 6.91
CA ALA A 102 -5.98 23.58 5.61
C ALA A 102 -6.76 23.00 4.42
N MET A 103 -7.57 21.96 4.65
CA MET A 103 -8.33 21.25 3.61
C MET A 103 -9.83 21.51 3.74
N ILE A 104 -10.54 21.55 2.61
CA ILE A 104 -12.01 21.64 2.55
C ILE A 104 -12.66 20.29 2.82
N ASN A 105 -13.94 20.30 3.21
CA ASN A 105 -14.76 19.10 3.21
C ASN A 105 -15.23 18.78 1.79
N LEU A 106 -14.75 17.68 1.23
CA LEU A 106 -15.07 17.26 -0.13
C LEU A 106 -16.53 16.82 -0.29
N LEU A 107 -17.23 16.45 0.80
CA LEU A 107 -18.66 16.12 0.77
C LEU A 107 -19.54 17.30 0.33
N ASP A 108 -19.07 18.53 0.46
CA ASP A 108 -19.79 19.71 -0.07
C ASP A 108 -19.91 19.68 -1.61
N TYR A 109 -19.01 18.97 -2.27
CA TYR A 109 -18.88 18.91 -3.73
C TYR A 109 -19.21 17.55 -4.32
N ILE A 110 -19.00 16.44 -3.58
CA ILE A 110 -19.16 15.06 -4.05
C ILE A 110 -20.49 14.49 -3.59
N SER A 111 -21.27 13.96 -4.54
CA SER A 111 -22.51 13.24 -4.24
C SER A 111 -22.93 12.38 -5.44
N ALA A 112 -23.86 11.45 -5.23
CA ALA A 112 -24.43 10.62 -6.30
C ALA A 112 -25.01 11.43 -7.47
N GLU A 113 -25.50 12.65 -7.21
CA GLU A 113 -26.09 13.51 -8.24
C GLU A 113 -25.02 14.35 -8.97
N LYS A 114 -24.06 14.92 -8.24
CA LYS A 114 -23.08 15.86 -8.80
C LYS A 114 -21.89 15.15 -9.47
N THR A 115 -21.45 14.04 -8.89
CA THR A 115 -20.21 13.34 -9.24
C THR A 115 -20.43 11.82 -9.16
N PRO A 116 -21.27 11.25 -10.03
CA PRO A 116 -21.71 9.87 -9.92
C PRO A 116 -20.57 8.84 -9.97
N LEU A 117 -19.50 9.09 -10.74
CA LEU A 117 -18.37 8.15 -10.84
C LEU A 117 -17.50 8.16 -9.58
N LEU A 118 -17.20 9.35 -9.05
CA LEU A 118 -16.48 9.47 -7.77
C LEU A 118 -17.31 8.89 -6.62
N TRP A 119 -18.62 9.19 -6.60
CA TRP A 119 -19.51 8.66 -5.57
C TRP A 119 -19.56 7.13 -5.59
N GLU A 120 -19.79 6.52 -6.76
CA GLU A 120 -19.76 5.05 -6.90
C GLU A 120 -18.44 4.45 -6.44
N HIS A 121 -17.33 5.13 -6.69
CA HIS A 121 -16.01 4.68 -6.32
C HIS A 121 -15.78 4.67 -4.79
N ILE A 122 -16.25 5.71 -4.08
CA ILE A 122 -15.96 5.87 -2.64
C ILE A 122 -17.06 5.32 -1.72
N LYS A 123 -18.32 5.21 -2.19
CA LYS A 123 -19.49 4.91 -1.35
C LYS A 123 -19.34 3.66 -0.47
N ALA A 124 -18.75 2.59 -1.02
CA ALA A 124 -18.55 1.34 -0.29
C ALA A 124 -17.51 1.47 0.85
N SER A 125 -16.69 2.50 0.81
CA SER A 125 -15.63 2.74 1.77
C SER A 125 -15.87 3.95 2.67
N LEU A 126 -17.03 4.62 2.55
CA LEU A 126 -17.33 5.83 3.34
C LEU A 126 -17.13 5.61 4.84
N GLY A 127 -17.57 4.49 5.39
CA GLY A 127 -17.39 4.18 6.80
C GLY A 127 -15.93 4.06 7.25
N ARG A 128 -14.97 3.93 6.32
CA ARG A 128 -13.54 3.94 6.61
C ARG A 128 -12.93 5.32 6.45
N ILE A 129 -13.30 6.04 5.39
CA ILE A 129 -12.64 7.27 4.94
C ILE A 129 -13.26 8.56 5.50
N LEU A 130 -14.46 8.48 6.07
CA LEU A 130 -15.07 9.62 6.78
C LEU A 130 -14.39 9.83 8.12
N GLU A 131 -14.23 11.09 8.50
CA GLU A 131 -13.76 11.50 9.80
C GLU A 131 -14.86 12.25 10.54
N TYR A 132 -14.93 12.05 11.85
CA TYR A 132 -15.85 12.75 12.74
C TYR A 132 -15.07 13.59 13.74
N PRO A 133 -15.65 14.70 14.25
CA PRO A 133 -14.96 15.54 15.21
C PRO A 133 -14.56 14.81 16.49
N ASP A 134 -13.34 15.06 16.93
CA ASP A 134 -12.85 14.81 18.28
C ASP A 134 -12.90 16.14 19.05
N LEU A 135 -13.96 16.34 19.82
CA LEU A 135 -14.22 17.61 20.52
C LEU A 135 -13.52 17.68 21.88
N ASN A 136 -13.19 16.52 22.45
CA ASN A 136 -12.55 16.43 23.75
C ASN A 136 -11.01 16.34 23.64
N GLY A 137 -10.46 16.04 22.48
CA GLY A 137 -9.04 16.01 22.17
C GLY A 137 -8.32 14.75 22.65
N ASP A 138 -9.05 13.63 22.76
CA ASP A 138 -8.48 12.34 23.16
C ASP A 138 -8.05 11.46 21.96
N GLY A 139 -8.21 11.97 20.72
CA GLY A 139 -7.85 11.31 19.47
C GLY A 139 -8.90 10.32 18.97
N ILE A 140 -10.04 10.25 19.61
CA ILE A 140 -11.14 9.36 19.25
C ILE A 140 -12.39 10.21 18.97
N PRO A 141 -13.10 10.00 17.85
CA PRO A 141 -14.35 10.71 17.59
C PRO A 141 -15.37 10.60 18.72
N ASP A 142 -15.98 11.73 19.11
CA ASP A 142 -16.98 11.75 20.17
C ASP A 142 -18.30 11.10 19.76
N MET A 143 -18.91 10.39 20.71
CA MET A 143 -20.23 9.79 20.57
C MET A 143 -21.16 10.27 21.69
N ASP A 144 -22.47 10.38 21.40
CA ASP A 144 -23.49 10.68 22.39
C ASP A 144 -23.85 9.44 23.25
N ASP A 145 -24.72 9.64 24.24
CA ASP A 145 -25.14 8.54 25.13
C ASP A 145 -25.94 7.43 24.39
N GLU A 146 -26.47 7.71 23.21
CA GLU A 146 -27.15 6.77 22.34
C GLU A 146 -26.21 6.03 21.38
N GLY A 147 -24.93 6.42 21.32
CA GLY A 147 -23.91 5.81 20.46
C GLY A 147 -23.85 6.42 19.05
N ASN A 148 -24.41 7.60 18.82
CA ASN A 148 -24.28 8.31 17.55
C ASN A 148 -23.08 9.25 17.60
N PHE A 149 -22.40 9.42 16.47
CA PHE A 149 -21.29 10.38 16.36
C PHE A 149 -21.77 11.81 16.50
N VAL A 150 -21.00 12.61 17.24
CA VAL A 150 -21.28 14.03 17.47
C VAL A 150 -20.67 14.86 16.34
N GLY A 151 -21.51 15.67 15.69
CA GLY A 151 -21.09 16.55 14.60
C GLY A 151 -21.24 15.92 13.21
N GLU A 152 -20.95 16.73 12.19
CA GLU A 152 -21.07 16.30 10.79
C GLU A 152 -19.78 15.62 10.35
N PRO A 153 -19.87 14.54 9.56
CA PRO A 153 -18.69 13.89 9.01
C PRO A 153 -17.96 14.79 7.99
N VAL A 154 -16.67 14.58 7.88
CA VAL A 154 -15.82 15.25 6.89
C VAL A 154 -15.06 14.24 6.06
N LEU A 155 -14.84 14.60 4.80
CA LEU A 155 -13.95 13.91 3.87
C LEU A 155 -12.92 14.91 3.36
N ASN A 156 -11.70 14.86 3.85
CA ASN A 156 -10.65 15.80 3.46
C ASN A 156 -9.79 15.28 2.31
N ILE A 157 -9.66 13.95 2.18
CA ILE A 157 -8.82 13.29 1.18
C ILE A 157 -9.60 12.14 0.55
N ILE A 158 -9.51 12.00 -0.78
CA ILE A 158 -9.95 10.78 -1.44
C ILE A 158 -8.74 9.86 -1.55
N PRO A 159 -8.78 8.65 -0.94
CA PRO A 159 -7.69 7.70 -1.04
C PRO A 159 -7.35 7.35 -2.49
N ASN A 160 -6.05 7.31 -2.80
CA ASN A 160 -5.56 6.91 -4.13
C ASN A 160 -5.32 5.41 -4.25
N TYR A 161 -5.64 4.64 -3.21
CA TYR A 161 -5.24 3.26 -3.05
C TYR A 161 -6.25 2.51 -2.16
N GLY A 162 -6.42 1.21 -2.44
CA GLY A 162 -7.32 0.36 -1.66
C GLY A 162 -8.80 0.43 -2.06
N LEU A 163 -9.17 1.27 -3.03
CA LEU A 163 -10.52 1.35 -3.59
C LEU A 163 -10.59 0.51 -4.88
N ALA A 164 -10.89 -0.77 -4.76
CA ALA A 164 -10.96 -1.67 -5.91
C ALA A 164 -12.37 -1.72 -6.51
N ASP A 165 -12.47 -1.63 -7.83
CA ASP A 165 -13.75 -1.77 -8.54
C ASP A 165 -14.17 -3.23 -8.70
N GLY A 166 -13.20 -4.14 -8.76
CA GLY A 166 -13.41 -5.58 -8.92
C GLY A 166 -12.39 -6.39 -8.15
N ALA A 167 -12.41 -7.72 -8.33
CA ALA A 167 -11.46 -8.60 -7.64
C ALA A 167 -10.02 -8.23 -7.95
N GLN A 168 -9.20 -8.17 -6.92
CA GLN A 168 -7.76 -8.01 -7.08
C GLN A 168 -7.11 -9.35 -7.43
N VAL A 169 -6.22 -9.35 -8.41
CA VAL A 169 -5.37 -10.50 -8.74
C VAL A 169 -3.99 -10.24 -8.15
N ILE A 170 -3.63 -11.06 -7.17
CA ILE A 170 -2.33 -10.98 -6.53
C ILE A 170 -1.41 -12.01 -7.19
N ASN A 171 -0.35 -11.53 -7.85
CA ASN A 171 0.63 -12.38 -8.53
C ASN A 171 1.87 -12.60 -7.68
N ASN A 172 2.31 -11.57 -6.95
CA ASN A 172 3.49 -11.60 -6.11
C ASN A 172 3.11 -11.16 -4.69
N ILE A 173 3.86 -11.65 -3.72
CA ILE A 173 3.78 -11.17 -2.35
C ILE A 173 4.56 -9.85 -2.29
N SER A 174 3.89 -8.73 -2.06
CA SER A 174 4.51 -7.41 -1.91
C SER A 174 4.56 -6.95 -0.46
N GLY A 175 3.68 -7.49 0.38
CA GLY A 175 3.58 -7.19 1.79
C GLY A 175 4.56 -7.99 2.65
N PRO A 176 4.40 -7.90 3.99
CA PRO A 176 5.27 -8.58 4.93
C PRO A 176 5.15 -10.09 4.84
N ALA A 177 6.30 -10.77 4.86
CA ALA A 177 6.40 -12.23 4.88
C ALA A 177 7.78 -12.67 5.37
N PHE A 178 7.92 -13.96 5.67
CA PHE A 178 9.23 -14.58 5.83
C PHE A 178 9.80 -14.87 4.43
N TYR A 179 10.74 -14.07 3.99
CA TYR A 179 11.39 -14.24 2.70
C TYR A 179 12.60 -15.17 2.82
N ILE A 180 12.77 -16.05 1.83
CA ILE A 180 13.90 -16.97 1.73
C ILE A 180 14.43 -17.00 0.31
N GLN A 181 15.75 -17.15 0.14
CA GLN A 181 16.33 -17.29 -1.20
C GLN A 181 15.87 -18.58 -1.87
N LYS A 182 15.55 -18.50 -3.16
CA LYS A 182 15.10 -19.64 -3.97
C LYS A 182 16.14 -20.77 -3.99
N GLN A 183 17.45 -20.44 -4.01
CA GLN A 183 18.52 -21.44 -3.97
C GLN A 183 18.52 -22.29 -2.70
N VAL A 184 18.04 -21.75 -1.56
CA VAL A 184 17.91 -22.52 -0.30
C VAL A 184 16.82 -23.58 -0.46
N LEU A 185 15.68 -23.20 -1.05
CA LEU A 185 14.58 -24.14 -1.30
C LEU A 185 14.98 -25.20 -2.34
N GLU A 186 15.67 -24.79 -3.41
CA GLU A 186 16.18 -25.69 -4.43
C GLU A 186 17.16 -26.71 -3.84
N PHE A 187 18.14 -26.26 -3.06
CA PHE A 187 19.11 -27.12 -2.38
C PHE A 187 18.43 -28.19 -1.48
N ASN A 188 17.37 -27.80 -0.79
CA ASN A 188 16.60 -28.69 0.08
C ASN A 188 15.57 -29.57 -0.69
N GLY A 189 15.54 -29.51 -2.02
CA GLY A 189 14.62 -30.33 -2.84
C GLY A 189 13.20 -29.79 -2.89
N TYR A 190 13.03 -28.48 -2.82
CA TYR A 190 11.75 -27.76 -2.90
C TYR A 190 10.75 -28.15 -1.78
N PRO A 191 11.13 -28.04 -0.50
CA PRO A 191 10.25 -28.39 0.61
C PRO A 191 9.09 -27.40 0.72
N THR A 192 7.96 -27.87 1.23
CA THR A 192 6.91 -27.00 1.77
C THR A 192 7.31 -26.62 3.19
N ILE A 193 7.48 -25.33 3.45
CA ILE A 193 7.88 -24.77 4.74
C ILE A 193 6.69 -24.00 5.32
N LYS A 194 6.28 -24.30 6.54
CA LYS A 194 5.15 -23.68 7.24
C LYS A 194 5.46 -23.22 8.65
N THR A 195 6.61 -23.61 9.21
CA THR A 195 7.00 -23.28 10.58
C THR A 195 8.37 -22.63 10.64
N LEU A 196 8.68 -21.98 11.77
CA LEU A 196 9.99 -21.37 12.01
C LEU A 196 11.10 -22.43 12.05
N ASP A 197 10.82 -23.60 12.63
CA ASP A 197 11.80 -24.67 12.71
C ASP A 197 12.16 -25.21 11.32
N GLU A 198 11.17 -25.48 10.48
CA GLU A 198 11.41 -25.89 9.09
C GLU A 198 12.17 -24.82 8.29
N TYR A 199 11.88 -23.54 8.53
CA TYR A 199 12.51 -22.41 7.87
C TYR A 199 14.00 -22.30 8.23
N PHE A 200 14.33 -22.28 9.52
CA PHE A 200 15.71 -22.21 9.98
C PHE A 200 16.49 -23.49 9.69
N ASP A 201 15.87 -24.66 9.79
CA ASP A 201 16.48 -25.93 9.41
C ASP A 201 16.89 -25.97 7.93
N ALA A 202 16.08 -25.41 7.03
CA ALA A 202 16.42 -25.33 5.61
C ALA A 202 17.63 -24.43 5.36
N ILE A 203 17.70 -23.29 6.05
CA ILE A 203 18.83 -22.34 6.00
C ILE A 203 20.08 -22.96 6.59
N GLU A 204 19.99 -23.59 7.77
CA GLU A 204 21.12 -24.23 8.46
C GLU A 204 21.76 -25.30 7.57
N LYS A 205 20.95 -26.20 7.00
CA LYS A 205 21.41 -27.25 6.06
C LYS A 205 22.11 -26.66 4.84
N PHE A 206 21.62 -25.55 4.32
CA PHE A 206 22.25 -24.86 3.19
C PHE A 206 23.62 -24.29 3.57
N ILE A 207 23.73 -23.59 4.71
CA ILE A 207 24.98 -23.00 5.21
C ILE A 207 26.01 -24.07 5.55
N ASP A 208 25.59 -25.16 6.17
CA ASP A 208 26.50 -26.28 6.51
C ASP A 208 27.17 -26.87 5.27
N ALA A 209 26.45 -26.92 4.15
CA ALA A 209 26.99 -27.42 2.88
C ALA A 209 27.72 -26.32 2.07
N ASN A 210 27.29 -25.07 2.22
CA ASN A 210 27.74 -23.91 1.45
C ASN A 210 28.00 -22.72 2.40
N PRO A 211 29.10 -22.70 3.16
CA PRO A 211 29.31 -21.67 4.18
C PRO A 211 29.61 -20.27 3.63
N THR A 212 30.00 -20.18 2.36
CA THR A 212 30.33 -18.92 1.68
C THR A 212 29.76 -18.90 0.28
N ASP A 213 29.58 -17.70 -0.26
CA ASP A 213 29.31 -17.50 -1.66
C ASP A 213 30.51 -17.87 -2.56
N GLU A 214 30.39 -17.70 -3.86
CA GLU A 214 31.44 -17.95 -4.86
C GLU A 214 32.67 -17.04 -4.72
N ASN A 215 32.55 -15.92 -4.02
CA ASN A 215 33.62 -14.98 -3.73
C ASN A 215 34.31 -15.26 -2.38
N GLY A 216 33.84 -16.24 -1.63
CA GLY A 216 34.31 -16.58 -0.30
C GLY A 216 33.71 -15.71 0.81
N THR A 217 32.65 -14.97 0.55
CA THR A 217 31.91 -14.16 1.54
C THR A 217 30.98 -15.07 2.33
N PRO A 218 31.02 -15.09 3.68
CA PRO A 218 30.11 -15.89 4.48
C PRO A 218 28.65 -15.51 4.27
N TYR A 219 27.77 -16.52 4.19
CA TYR A 219 26.34 -16.29 4.20
C TYR A 219 25.83 -15.84 5.57
N ILE A 220 24.76 -15.05 5.55
CA ILE A 220 23.97 -14.63 6.71
C ILE A 220 22.68 -15.46 6.68
N GLY A 221 22.43 -16.25 7.71
CA GLY A 221 21.24 -17.12 7.74
C GLY A 221 19.95 -16.31 7.79
N PHE A 222 19.87 -15.36 8.72
CA PHE A 222 18.71 -14.50 8.87
C PHE A 222 19.13 -13.07 9.23
N ALA A 223 18.70 -12.10 8.43
CA ALA A 223 18.92 -10.68 8.69
C ALA A 223 17.66 -10.05 9.30
N ILE A 224 17.86 -9.14 10.26
CA ILE A 224 16.77 -8.40 10.92
C ILE A 224 17.09 -6.92 10.79
N LEU A 225 16.27 -6.18 10.05
CA LEU A 225 16.42 -4.73 9.89
C LEU A 225 15.74 -4.01 11.05
N CYS A 226 16.47 -3.13 11.73
CA CYS A 226 15.97 -2.35 12.86
C CYS A 226 16.23 -0.84 12.70
N ASP A 227 16.54 -0.38 11.48
CA ASP A 227 16.88 1.02 11.20
C ASP A 227 15.61 1.88 11.12
N ASP A 228 15.49 2.86 12.04
CA ASP A 228 14.37 3.79 12.12
C ASP A 228 13.01 3.04 12.23
N TRP A 229 11.99 3.45 11.51
CA TRP A 229 10.65 2.85 11.51
C TRP A 229 10.64 1.37 11.07
N ARG A 230 11.72 0.88 10.47
CA ARG A 230 11.87 -0.50 9.99
C ARG A 230 12.03 -1.55 11.09
N HIS A 231 12.04 -1.14 12.35
CA HIS A 231 12.03 -2.10 13.47
C HIS A 231 10.86 -3.09 13.43
N PHE A 232 9.83 -2.83 12.59
CA PHE A 232 8.77 -3.78 12.33
C PHE A 232 9.28 -5.15 11.83
N CYS A 233 10.45 -5.20 11.18
CA CYS A 233 11.07 -6.47 10.77
C CYS A 233 11.43 -7.37 11.96
N LEU A 234 11.65 -6.80 13.16
CA LEU A 234 11.85 -7.54 14.40
C LEU A 234 10.54 -7.86 15.12
N ILE A 235 9.55 -6.97 15.05
CA ILE A 235 8.34 -7.00 15.88
C ILE A 235 7.20 -7.77 15.20
N ASN A 236 6.88 -7.44 13.95
CA ASN A 236 5.70 -7.97 13.25
C ASN A 236 5.72 -9.48 12.94
N PRO A 237 6.86 -10.19 12.91
CA PRO A 237 6.83 -11.65 12.78
C PRO A 237 5.89 -12.34 13.76
N VAL A 238 5.78 -11.84 14.99
CA VAL A 238 4.88 -12.41 16.01
C VAL A 238 3.42 -12.38 15.55
N GLN A 239 2.97 -11.28 14.91
CA GLN A 239 1.61 -11.16 14.38
C GLN A 239 1.35 -12.21 13.31
N HIS A 240 2.29 -12.35 12.36
CA HIS A 240 2.18 -13.32 11.27
C HIS A 240 2.11 -14.75 11.80
N LEU A 241 2.99 -15.08 12.76
CA LEU A 241 3.00 -16.40 13.40
C LEU A 241 1.70 -16.68 14.18
N MET A 242 1.03 -15.64 14.67
CA MET A 242 -0.28 -15.71 15.31
C MET A 242 -1.46 -15.71 14.33
N GLY A 243 -1.21 -15.64 13.02
CA GLY A 243 -2.24 -15.64 11.98
C GLY A 243 -3.01 -14.31 11.86
N ARG A 244 -2.41 -13.20 12.28
CA ARG A 244 -2.99 -11.85 12.20
C ARG A 244 -1.95 -10.89 11.66
N PRO A 245 -1.87 -10.73 10.36
CA PRO A 245 -0.86 -9.87 9.77
C PRO A 245 -1.19 -8.38 9.95
N ASN A 246 -0.15 -7.59 10.26
CA ASN A 246 -0.02 -6.17 10.00
C ASN A 246 -1.03 -5.22 10.67
N ASP A 247 -1.36 -5.44 11.93
CA ASP A 247 -2.15 -4.48 12.72
C ASP A 247 -1.29 -3.49 13.57
N GLY A 248 -0.07 -3.21 13.14
CA GLY A 248 0.88 -2.36 13.87
C GLY A 248 1.42 -3.05 15.12
N GLU A 249 1.29 -2.39 16.28
CA GLU A 249 1.80 -2.89 17.57
C GLU A 249 0.74 -3.71 18.35
N VAL A 250 -0.37 -4.06 17.74
CA VAL A 250 -1.48 -4.79 18.35
C VAL A 250 -1.92 -5.99 17.53
N LEU A 251 -2.58 -6.94 18.19
CA LEU A 251 -3.38 -7.98 17.56
C LEU A 251 -4.85 -7.61 17.71
N VAL A 252 -5.63 -7.75 16.64
CA VAL A 252 -7.07 -7.52 16.64
C VAL A 252 -7.81 -8.80 16.30
N ASP A 253 -8.84 -9.15 17.10
CA ASP A 253 -9.80 -10.20 16.74
C ASP A 253 -11.11 -9.56 16.25
N PRO A 254 -11.32 -9.40 14.95
CA PRO A 254 -12.52 -8.76 14.41
C PRO A 254 -13.80 -9.58 14.63
N LYS A 255 -13.68 -10.84 15.05
CA LYS A 255 -14.80 -11.75 15.34
C LYS A 255 -15.19 -11.74 16.81
N ALA A 256 -14.35 -11.19 17.68
CA ALA A 256 -14.70 -11.04 19.09
C ALA A 256 -15.84 -10.00 19.27
N PRO A 257 -16.78 -10.19 20.24
CA PRO A 257 -17.91 -9.29 20.42
C PRO A 257 -17.54 -7.83 20.71
N ASP A 258 -16.36 -7.62 21.28
CA ASP A 258 -15.79 -6.32 21.64
C ASP A 258 -14.60 -5.93 20.75
N TYR A 259 -14.37 -6.65 19.64
CA TYR A 259 -13.23 -6.46 18.74
C TYR A 259 -11.91 -6.51 19.50
N HIS A 260 -11.73 -7.54 20.33
CA HIS A 260 -10.59 -7.67 21.24
C HIS A 260 -9.29 -7.23 20.60
N THR A 261 -8.64 -6.26 21.22
CA THR A 261 -7.38 -5.65 20.76
C THR A 261 -6.38 -5.65 21.91
N GLU A 262 -5.20 -6.22 21.68
CA GLU A 262 -4.13 -6.23 22.68
C GLU A 262 -2.75 -6.04 22.05
N THR A 263 -1.82 -5.42 22.80
CA THR A 263 -0.39 -5.49 22.44
C THR A 263 0.10 -6.90 22.61
N PHE A 264 1.02 -7.31 21.75
CA PHE A 264 1.49 -8.70 21.72
C PHE A 264 2.91 -8.88 22.24
N ILE A 265 3.71 -7.81 22.24
CA ILE A 265 5.16 -7.89 22.43
C ILE A 265 5.59 -8.41 23.81
N ASP A 266 4.79 -8.21 24.84
CA ASP A 266 5.03 -8.65 26.21
C ASP A 266 4.36 -10.00 26.54
N LYS A 267 3.75 -10.68 25.55
CA LYS A 267 2.99 -11.90 25.76
C LYS A 267 3.83 -13.17 25.64
N PRO A 268 3.38 -14.27 26.26
CA PRO A 268 4.10 -15.55 26.21
C PRO A 268 4.31 -16.09 24.79
N TYR A 269 3.39 -15.86 23.86
CA TYR A 269 3.55 -16.29 22.47
C TYR A 269 4.63 -15.46 21.73
N ALA A 270 4.85 -14.19 22.08
CA ALA A 270 5.98 -13.43 21.55
C ALA A 270 7.31 -13.99 22.08
N LYS A 271 7.35 -14.45 23.36
CA LYS A 271 8.53 -15.10 23.92
C LYS A 271 9.01 -16.27 23.07
N ALA A 272 8.09 -17.06 22.52
CA ALA A 272 8.42 -18.22 21.68
C ALA A 272 9.26 -17.80 20.45
N TYR A 273 8.86 -16.74 19.75
CA TYR A 273 9.62 -16.20 18.62
C TYR A 273 10.99 -15.68 19.01
N TYR A 274 11.07 -14.82 20.03
CA TYR A 274 12.38 -14.24 20.45
C TYR A 274 13.33 -15.28 21.03
N LYS A 275 12.80 -16.31 21.67
CA LYS A 275 13.59 -17.45 22.10
C LYS A 275 14.18 -18.22 20.92
N LYS A 276 13.37 -18.42 19.87
CA LYS A 276 13.87 -19.03 18.63
C LYS A 276 14.97 -18.17 18.00
N LEU A 277 14.82 -16.85 17.93
CA LEU A 277 15.89 -15.98 17.46
C LEU A 277 17.16 -16.06 18.32
N ASN A 278 17.03 -16.19 19.66
CA ASN A 278 18.17 -16.41 20.54
C ASN A 278 18.90 -17.72 20.22
N GLU A 279 18.16 -18.80 19.98
CA GLU A 279 18.73 -20.08 19.58
C GLU A 279 19.52 -19.96 18.27
N GLU A 280 18.92 -19.32 17.26
CA GLU A 280 19.55 -19.15 15.94
C GLU A 280 20.73 -18.17 15.96
N PHE A 281 20.68 -17.15 16.82
CA PHE A 281 21.83 -16.27 17.09
C PHE A 281 23.01 -17.06 17.70
N ASN A 282 22.74 -17.92 18.68
CA ASN A 282 23.78 -18.74 19.32
C ASN A 282 24.32 -19.85 18.41
N LYS A 283 23.57 -20.27 17.36
CA LYS A 283 24.08 -21.10 16.28
C LYS A 283 24.93 -20.33 15.25
N GLY A 284 24.87 -18.98 15.24
CA GLY A 284 25.58 -18.13 14.31
C GLY A 284 24.83 -17.83 13.00
N LEU A 285 23.54 -18.15 12.90
CA LEU A 285 22.72 -17.84 11.72
C LEU A 285 22.32 -16.37 11.69
N ILE A 286 22.26 -15.70 12.84
CA ILE A 286 21.96 -14.27 12.99
C ILE A 286 23.26 -13.55 13.41
N GLN A 287 23.64 -12.51 12.67
CA GLN A 287 24.82 -11.71 12.98
C GLN A 287 24.50 -10.63 14.01
N ARG A 288 25.48 -10.28 14.85
CA ARG A 288 25.31 -9.27 15.91
C ARG A 288 25.02 -7.87 15.36
N ASP A 289 25.62 -7.49 14.25
CA ASP A 289 25.51 -6.19 13.62
C ASP A 289 24.13 -5.97 12.94
N THR A 290 23.34 -7.04 12.73
CA THR A 290 22.01 -6.95 12.15
C THR A 290 21.09 -5.96 12.88
N PHE A 291 21.23 -5.80 14.20
CA PHE A 291 20.43 -4.87 15.01
C PHE A 291 20.91 -3.41 14.94
N THR A 292 22.00 -3.14 14.24
CA THR A 292 22.59 -1.80 14.09
C THR A 292 22.93 -1.47 12.63
N ASP A 293 22.59 -2.37 11.71
CA ASP A 293 22.77 -2.14 10.29
C ASP A 293 21.87 -1.00 9.81
N GLY A 294 22.48 0.02 9.17
CA GLY A 294 21.73 1.03 8.46
C GLY A 294 21.15 0.47 7.17
N TYR A 295 19.95 0.87 6.82
CA TYR A 295 19.21 0.39 5.64
C TYR A 295 20.06 0.50 4.36
N GLU A 296 20.41 1.73 3.96
CA GLU A 296 21.16 1.95 2.72
C GLU A 296 22.65 1.60 2.82
N ALA A 297 23.23 1.75 4.01
CA ALA A 297 24.67 1.57 4.20
C ALA A 297 25.09 0.10 4.27
N ASN A 298 24.22 -0.77 4.79
CA ASN A 298 24.58 -2.15 5.11
C ASN A 298 23.55 -3.15 4.60
N TYR A 299 22.26 -2.97 4.93
CA TYR A 299 21.22 -3.96 4.67
C TYR A 299 21.00 -4.20 3.16
N ILE A 300 20.66 -3.16 2.40
CA ILE A 300 20.47 -3.27 0.95
C ILE A 300 21.72 -3.77 0.22
N PRO A 301 22.96 -3.31 0.54
CA PRO A 301 24.18 -3.91 -0.01
C PRO A 301 24.36 -5.40 0.30
N LYS A 302 24.04 -5.88 1.50
CA LYS A 302 24.08 -7.32 1.84
C LYS A 302 23.07 -8.14 1.04
N VAL A 303 21.84 -7.61 0.87
CA VAL A 303 20.79 -8.21 0.02
C VAL A 303 21.24 -8.24 -1.44
N SER A 304 21.74 -7.13 -1.99
CA SER A 304 22.22 -7.01 -3.37
C SER A 304 23.39 -7.96 -3.69
N GLN A 305 24.23 -8.27 -2.73
CA GLN A 305 25.31 -9.26 -2.86
C GLN A 305 24.78 -10.71 -2.87
N GLY A 306 23.52 -10.92 -2.47
CA GLY A 306 22.92 -12.24 -2.38
C GLY A 306 23.47 -13.10 -1.25
N ILE A 307 24.01 -12.49 -0.19
CA ILE A 307 24.58 -13.21 0.98
C ILE A 307 23.57 -13.39 2.11
N VAL A 308 22.44 -12.70 2.11
CA VAL A 308 21.35 -12.86 3.08
C VAL A 308 20.43 -13.98 2.60
N LEU A 309 20.35 -15.09 3.33
CA LEU A 309 19.55 -16.26 2.91
C LEU A 309 18.08 -16.14 3.29
N GLY A 310 17.79 -15.46 4.40
CA GLY A 310 16.43 -15.26 4.89
C GLY A 310 16.26 -13.97 5.69
N MET A 311 15.02 -13.50 5.75
CA MET A 311 14.61 -12.29 6.47
C MET A 311 13.10 -12.25 6.63
N PHE A 312 12.60 -11.46 7.58
CA PHE A 312 11.22 -11.01 7.58
C PHE A 312 11.22 -9.53 7.20
N ASP A 313 10.50 -9.21 6.15
CA ASP A 313 10.46 -7.84 5.60
C ASP A 313 9.23 -7.68 4.70
N GLN A 314 9.06 -6.51 4.10
CA GLN A 314 8.14 -6.23 3.02
C GLN A 314 8.90 -6.14 1.68
N PHE A 315 8.39 -6.79 0.64
CA PHE A 315 9.11 -6.85 -0.65
C PHE A 315 9.48 -5.47 -1.21
N TRP A 316 8.58 -4.51 -1.07
CA TRP A 316 8.85 -3.15 -1.55
C TRP A 316 10.02 -2.46 -0.82
N ASP A 317 10.32 -2.84 0.43
CA ASP A 317 11.42 -2.26 1.21
C ASP A 317 12.79 -2.79 0.75
N PHE A 318 12.94 -4.09 0.50
CA PHE A 318 14.21 -4.65 0.01
C PHE A 318 14.27 -4.84 -1.52
N LYS A 319 13.29 -4.33 -2.25
CA LYS A 319 13.15 -4.49 -3.70
C LYS A 319 14.42 -4.10 -4.48
N ASP A 320 15.07 -3.00 -4.12
CA ASP A 320 16.28 -2.53 -4.81
C ASP A 320 17.41 -3.55 -4.73
N GLY A 321 17.57 -4.21 -3.58
CA GLY A 321 18.53 -5.31 -3.43
C GLY A 321 18.16 -6.53 -4.27
N ASN A 322 16.88 -6.90 -4.30
CA ASN A 322 16.40 -8.00 -5.15
C ASN A 322 16.53 -7.69 -6.64
N ASP A 323 16.26 -6.47 -7.07
CA ASP A 323 16.37 -6.04 -8.46
C ASP A 323 17.83 -6.05 -8.95
N ALA A 324 18.79 -5.73 -8.07
CA ALA A 324 20.21 -5.89 -8.38
C ALA A 324 20.56 -7.35 -8.71
N LEU A 325 20.05 -8.31 -7.94
CA LEU A 325 20.24 -9.74 -8.20
C LEU A 325 19.59 -10.17 -9.53
N VAL A 326 18.41 -9.64 -9.84
CA VAL A 326 17.76 -9.88 -11.14
C VAL A 326 18.60 -9.34 -12.28
N ALA A 327 19.14 -8.12 -12.16
CA ALA A 327 19.96 -7.49 -13.17
C ALA A 327 21.26 -8.26 -13.45
N GLU A 328 21.83 -8.92 -12.44
CA GLU A 328 22.98 -9.79 -12.55
C GLU A 328 22.65 -11.20 -13.07
N GLY A 329 21.36 -11.54 -13.23
CA GLY A 329 20.92 -12.88 -13.60
C GLY A 329 21.06 -13.91 -12.47
N ALA A 330 21.25 -13.46 -11.23
CA ALA A 330 21.41 -14.29 -10.04
C ALA A 330 20.05 -14.75 -9.49
N TYR A 331 19.19 -15.28 -10.37
CA TYR A 331 17.78 -15.58 -10.04
C TYR A 331 17.59 -16.55 -8.87
N GLY A 332 18.53 -17.48 -8.64
CA GLY A 332 18.51 -18.37 -7.48
C GLY A 332 18.70 -17.65 -6.16
N LYS A 333 19.36 -16.50 -6.16
CA LYS A 333 19.58 -15.66 -4.98
C LYS A 333 18.43 -14.67 -4.71
N THR A 334 17.46 -14.57 -5.64
CA THR A 334 16.24 -13.77 -5.39
C THR A 334 15.30 -14.49 -4.43
N TYR A 335 14.33 -13.75 -3.89
CA TYR A 335 13.54 -14.20 -2.74
C TYR A 335 12.13 -14.62 -3.12
N VAL A 336 11.57 -15.51 -2.31
CA VAL A 336 10.15 -15.85 -2.27
C VAL A 336 9.64 -15.71 -0.83
N GLY A 337 8.45 -15.11 -0.67
CA GLY A 337 7.79 -14.98 0.62
C GLY A 337 7.04 -16.26 0.99
N LEU A 338 7.15 -16.67 2.23
CA LEU A 338 6.50 -17.83 2.80
C LEU A 338 5.55 -17.41 3.92
N GLY A 339 4.43 -18.10 4.04
CA GLY A 339 3.51 -17.96 5.14
C GLY A 339 3.84 -18.95 6.26
N LEU A 340 4.40 -18.45 7.35
CA LEU A 340 4.72 -19.25 8.52
C LEU A 340 3.74 -18.97 9.65
N THR A 341 3.46 -20.03 10.46
CA THR A 341 2.68 -19.92 11.70
C THR A 341 3.39 -20.66 12.82
N TYR A 342 2.98 -20.37 14.07
CA TYR A 342 3.35 -21.22 15.19
C TYR A 342 2.78 -22.62 15.04
N GLU A 343 3.53 -23.61 15.49
CA GLU A 343 3.01 -24.96 15.74
C GLU A 343 2.26 -25.00 17.07
N ALA A 344 1.38 -25.98 17.22
CA ALA A 344 0.67 -26.18 18.47
C ALA A 344 1.61 -26.43 19.67
N SER A 345 2.78 -27.01 19.42
CA SER A 345 3.85 -27.23 20.42
C SER A 345 4.45 -25.93 20.94
N ASP A 346 4.59 -24.90 20.10
CA ASP A 346 5.14 -23.60 20.47
C ASP A 346 4.24 -22.86 21.46
N LEU A 347 2.96 -23.18 21.42
CA LEU A 347 1.90 -22.54 22.19
C LEU A 347 1.35 -23.42 23.31
N GLU A 348 1.97 -24.57 23.60
CA GLU A 348 1.51 -25.46 24.65
C GLU A 348 1.49 -24.77 26.03
N GLY A 349 0.29 -24.68 26.63
CA GLY A 349 0.10 -23.98 27.91
C GLY A 349 0.04 -22.47 27.84
N ILE A 350 0.10 -21.87 26.65
CA ILE A 350 -0.03 -20.43 26.43
C ILE A 350 -1.49 -20.09 26.13
N ALA A 351 -2.04 -19.10 26.82
CA ALA A 351 -3.37 -18.58 26.53
C ALA A 351 -3.33 -17.76 25.22
N LEU A 352 -4.28 -18.07 24.33
CA LEU A 352 -4.50 -17.27 23.12
C LEU A 352 -5.31 -16.00 23.45
N PRO A 353 -5.23 -14.96 22.59
CA PRO A 353 -5.91 -13.69 22.82
C PRO A 353 -7.42 -13.81 23.10
N THR A 354 -8.11 -14.70 22.35
CA THR A 354 -9.54 -15.00 22.56
C THR A 354 -9.80 -16.51 22.51
N GLU A 355 -10.96 -16.95 23.02
CA GLU A 355 -11.35 -18.38 23.03
C GLU A 355 -11.46 -18.97 21.62
N ASN A 356 -11.83 -18.17 20.62
CA ASN A 356 -12.03 -18.59 19.24
C ASN A 356 -10.88 -18.18 18.31
N TRP A 357 -9.74 -17.81 18.86
CA TRP A 357 -8.57 -17.42 18.07
C TRP A 357 -8.12 -18.59 17.18
N THR A 358 -7.99 -18.31 15.89
CA THR A 358 -7.46 -19.26 14.92
C THR A 358 -6.09 -18.80 14.43
N ILE A 359 -5.14 -19.74 14.35
CA ILE A 359 -3.82 -19.50 13.79
C ILE A 359 -3.81 -20.12 12.41
N GLU A 360 -3.88 -19.24 11.41
CA GLU A 360 -3.90 -19.63 10.01
C GLU A 360 -3.16 -18.55 9.22
N GLU A 361 -2.22 -18.97 8.40
CA GLU A 361 -1.42 -18.05 7.60
C GLU A 361 -2.25 -17.48 6.45
N HIS A 362 -2.13 -16.18 6.22
CA HIS A 362 -2.77 -15.48 5.12
C HIS A 362 -1.87 -14.42 4.54
N TYR A 363 -2.01 -14.18 3.24
CA TYR A 363 -1.41 -13.02 2.61
C TYR A 363 -2.01 -11.72 3.18
N VAL A 364 -1.16 -10.72 3.40
CA VAL A 364 -1.63 -9.37 3.74
C VAL A 364 -2.22 -8.72 2.51
N ASN A 365 -3.51 -8.43 2.54
CA ASN A 365 -4.14 -7.70 1.47
C ASN A 365 -3.93 -6.19 1.66
N ALA A 366 -3.10 -5.62 0.81
CA ALA A 366 -2.91 -4.18 0.72
C ALA A 366 -4.11 -3.42 0.10
N GLY A 367 -5.27 -4.06 -0.02
CA GLY A 367 -6.48 -3.51 -0.64
C GLY A 367 -7.35 -2.66 0.29
N VAL A 368 -6.83 -2.20 1.43
CA VAL A 368 -7.56 -1.31 2.34
C VAL A 368 -7.27 0.15 1.99
N PRO A 369 -8.30 1.03 1.91
CA PRO A 369 -8.08 2.45 1.67
C PRO A 369 -7.20 3.07 2.75
N ASN A 370 -6.10 3.69 2.36
CA ASN A 370 -5.29 4.49 3.27
C ASN A 370 -5.80 5.93 3.26
N ILE A 371 -6.46 6.35 4.33
CA ILE A 371 -7.13 7.66 4.45
C ILE A 371 -6.15 8.85 4.42
N ARG A 372 -4.84 8.60 4.63
CA ARG A 372 -3.79 9.63 4.57
C ARG A 372 -3.17 9.76 3.19
N ARG A 373 -3.40 8.77 2.30
CA ARG A 373 -2.82 8.73 0.95
C ARG A 373 -3.84 9.16 -0.09
N GLY A 374 -3.49 10.18 -0.89
CA GLY A 374 -4.33 10.72 -1.95
C GLY A 374 -4.28 12.24 -1.97
N PHE A 375 -5.18 12.84 -2.74
CA PHE A 375 -5.30 14.28 -2.83
C PHE A 375 -6.45 14.82 -2.00
N GLY A 376 -6.19 15.94 -1.29
CA GLY A 376 -7.17 16.87 -0.79
C GLY A 376 -7.11 18.19 -1.55
N ILE A 377 -8.07 19.07 -1.30
CA ILE A 377 -8.14 20.43 -1.88
C ILE A 377 -7.98 21.42 -0.74
N SER A 378 -7.13 22.42 -0.93
CA SER A 378 -6.90 23.41 0.13
C SER A 378 -8.03 24.42 0.24
N VAL A 379 -8.19 25.00 1.43
CA VAL A 379 -9.15 26.09 1.70
C VAL A 379 -8.87 27.36 0.90
N THR A 380 -7.68 27.49 0.30
CA THR A 380 -7.28 28.62 -0.53
C THR A 380 -7.42 28.37 -2.02
N CYS A 381 -7.78 27.14 -2.44
CA CYS A 381 -8.01 26.83 -3.84
C CYS A 381 -9.14 27.69 -4.43
N PRO A 382 -8.88 28.46 -5.52
CA PRO A 382 -9.88 29.38 -6.06
C PRO A 382 -11.00 28.68 -6.85
N TYR A 383 -10.79 27.43 -7.27
CA TYR A 383 -11.70 26.67 -8.12
C TYR A 383 -11.85 25.21 -7.68
N PRO A 384 -12.28 24.93 -6.42
CA PRO A 384 -12.38 23.55 -5.93
C PRO A 384 -13.35 22.69 -6.77
N GLU A 385 -14.44 23.27 -7.29
CA GLU A 385 -15.37 22.59 -8.17
C GLU A 385 -14.74 22.13 -9.50
N LYS A 386 -13.69 22.81 -9.98
CA LYS A 386 -12.95 22.40 -11.17
C LYS A 386 -12.03 21.23 -10.91
N VAL A 387 -11.41 21.19 -9.72
CA VAL A 387 -10.61 20.03 -9.30
C VAL A 387 -11.50 18.79 -9.17
N ILE A 388 -12.67 18.94 -8.55
CA ILE A 388 -13.65 17.84 -8.42
C ILE A 388 -14.15 17.37 -9.80
N ALA A 389 -14.48 18.29 -10.69
CA ALA A 389 -14.90 17.95 -12.06
C ALA A 389 -13.79 17.23 -12.84
N MET A 390 -12.51 17.62 -12.64
CA MET A 390 -11.36 16.93 -13.21
C MET A 390 -11.25 15.50 -12.67
N TRP A 391 -11.38 15.29 -11.35
CA TRP A 391 -11.35 13.93 -10.79
C TRP A 391 -12.53 13.08 -11.26
N GLU A 392 -13.73 13.64 -11.37
CA GLU A 392 -14.89 12.94 -11.95
C GLU A 392 -14.62 12.51 -13.41
N GLU A 393 -13.98 13.39 -14.19
CA GLU A 393 -13.56 13.07 -15.56
C GLU A 393 -12.49 11.97 -15.58
N PHE A 394 -11.50 12.04 -14.71
CA PHE A 394 -10.45 11.04 -14.57
C PHE A 394 -10.98 9.65 -14.20
N MET A 395 -12.13 9.56 -13.52
CA MET A 395 -12.78 8.29 -13.19
C MET A 395 -13.43 7.60 -14.38
N LYS A 396 -13.55 8.25 -15.54
CA LYS A 396 -14.04 7.59 -16.74
C LYS A 396 -13.10 6.48 -17.21
N PRO A 397 -13.63 5.35 -17.71
CA PRO A 397 -12.83 4.21 -18.14
C PRO A 397 -11.72 4.57 -19.14
N GLU A 398 -11.97 5.50 -20.05
CA GLU A 398 -11.01 5.92 -21.06
C GLU A 398 -9.79 6.60 -20.43
N TRP A 399 -10.01 7.51 -19.47
CA TRP A 399 -8.92 8.17 -18.74
C TRP A 399 -8.15 7.19 -17.89
N GLN A 400 -8.84 6.27 -17.19
CA GLN A 400 -8.21 5.25 -16.38
C GLN A 400 -7.32 4.31 -17.21
N LEU A 401 -7.74 3.95 -18.44
CA LEU A 401 -6.89 3.19 -19.36
C LEU A 401 -5.65 4.00 -19.78
N ILE A 402 -5.84 5.26 -20.18
CA ILE A 402 -4.72 6.12 -20.58
C ILE A 402 -3.70 6.28 -19.45
N PHE A 403 -4.15 6.48 -18.22
CA PHE A 403 -3.27 6.67 -17.08
C PHE A 403 -2.49 5.40 -16.71
N ASN A 404 -3.13 4.22 -16.79
CA ASN A 404 -2.51 2.96 -16.40
C ASN A 404 -1.74 2.29 -17.56
N TRP A 405 -2.29 2.34 -18.77
CA TRP A 405 -1.78 1.58 -19.91
C TRP A 405 -1.11 2.46 -20.96
N GLY A 406 -1.46 3.76 -21.04
CA GLY A 406 -1.05 4.65 -22.11
C GLY A 406 -1.97 4.57 -23.33
N PHE A 407 -1.41 4.72 -24.50
CA PHE A 407 -2.12 4.73 -25.78
C PHE A 407 -2.01 3.39 -26.49
N VAL A 408 -3.13 2.90 -27.03
CA VAL A 408 -3.18 1.63 -27.75
C VAL A 408 -2.28 1.68 -29.00
N ASP A 409 -1.57 0.58 -29.28
CA ASP A 409 -0.58 0.39 -30.34
C ASP A 409 0.74 1.19 -30.13
N GLU A 410 0.78 2.14 -29.19
CA GLU A 410 2.01 2.82 -28.78
C GLU A 410 2.58 2.20 -27.50
N ASP A 411 1.82 2.24 -26.41
CA ASP A 411 2.27 1.86 -25.08
C ASP A 411 1.77 0.47 -24.65
N TYR A 412 0.73 -0.04 -25.32
CA TYR A 412 0.22 -1.38 -25.14
C TYR A 412 -0.40 -1.92 -26.43
N VAL A 413 -0.61 -3.22 -26.49
CA VAL A 413 -1.33 -3.90 -27.58
C VAL A 413 -2.65 -4.44 -27.04
N LEU A 414 -3.68 -4.44 -27.93
CA LEU A 414 -4.94 -5.09 -27.68
C LEU A 414 -5.04 -6.32 -28.59
N THR A 415 -5.14 -7.50 -27.99
CA THR A 415 -5.25 -8.76 -28.71
C THR A 415 -6.62 -8.88 -29.40
N ASP A 416 -6.74 -9.80 -30.38
CA ASP A 416 -8.00 -10.01 -31.13
C ASP A 416 -9.20 -10.41 -30.25
N ASP A 417 -8.94 -11.02 -29.08
CA ASP A 417 -9.94 -11.39 -28.09
C ASP A 417 -10.18 -10.32 -27.02
N GLY A 418 -9.56 -9.15 -27.18
CA GLY A 418 -9.77 -7.99 -26.31
C GLY A 418 -8.98 -8.00 -25.00
N ARG A 419 -7.87 -8.77 -24.94
CA ARG A 419 -6.97 -8.74 -23.79
C ARG A 419 -5.93 -7.64 -23.96
N LEU A 420 -5.58 -7.01 -22.83
CA LEU A 420 -4.50 -6.04 -22.76
C LEU A 420 -3.16 -6.77 -22.57
N ASP A 421 -2.15 -6.38 -23.36
CA ASP A 421 -0.82 -6.95 -23.30
C ASP A 421 0.23 -5.89 -23.68
N ARG A 422 1.52 -6.19 -23.52
CA ARG A 422 2.65 -5.36 -23.91
C ARG A 422 3.69 -6.20 -24.65
N THR A 423 4.22 -5.64 -25.71
CA THR A 423 5.42 -6.19 -26.35
C THR A 423 6.63 -6.03 -25.43
N LYS A 424 7.70 -6.76 -25.69
CA LYS A 424 8.95 -6.64 -24.92
C LYS A 424 9.48 -5.19 -24.91
N GLU A 425 9.44 -4.51 -26.05
CA GLU A 425 9.87 -3.11 -26.18
C GLU A 425 9.00 -2.17 -25.32
N GLN A 426 7.69 -2.34 -25.33
CA GLN A 426 6.77 -1.55 -24.48
C GLN A 426 6.97 -1.80 -22.99
N ILE A 427 7.35 -3.02 -22.61
CA ILE A 427 7.72 -3.36 -21.23
C ILE A 427 9.01 -2.65 -20.83
N GLU A 428 10.06 -2.72 -21.68
CA GLU A 428 11.34 -2.07 -21.45
C GLU A 428 11.18 -0.55 -21.35
N ASN A 429 10.40 0.06 -22.23
CA ASN A 429 10.07 1.48 -22.18
C ASN A 429 9.37 1.85 -20.87
N ALA A 430 8.36 1.10 -20.44
CA ALA A 430 7.61 1.37 -19.21
C ALA A 430 8.47 1.30 -17.93
N LEU A 431 9.64 0.68 -17.99
CA LEU A 431 10.61 0.62 -16.89
C LEU A 431 11.66 1.75 -16.96
N ASP A 432 11.78 2.45 -18.09
CA ASP A 432 12.73 3.55 -18.27
C ASP A 432 12.20 4.84 -17.63
N LYS A 433 12.96 5.42 -16.70
CA LYS A 433 12.56 6.63 -15.98
C LYS A 433 12.38 7.85 -16.89
N THR A 434 13.22 8.02 -17.91
CA THR A 434 13.11 9.14 -18.84
C THR A 434 11.83 9.01 -19.66
N TRP A 435 11.56 7.81 -20.17
CA TRP A 435 10.33 7.52 -20.88
C TRP A 435 9.09 7.76 -20.01
N GLN A 436 9.12 7.39 -18.71
CA GLN A 436 8.02 7.64 -17.78
C GLN A 436 7.72 9.13 -17.63
N LEU A 437 8.74 9.99 -17.52
CA LEU A 437 8.54 11.44 -17.40
C LEU A 437 7.87 12.04 -18.64
N GLU A 438 8.12 11.48 -19.83
CA GLU A 438 7.56 11.94 -21.10
C GLU A 438 6.17 11.36 -21.40
N ASN A 439 5.84 10.16 -20.88
CA ASN A 439 4.74 9.35 -21.39
C ASN A 439 3.73 8.89 -20.34
N THR A 440 3.95 9.11 -19.06
CA THR A 440 3.01 8.72 -18.01
C THR A 440 2.42 9.92 -17.26
N ALA A 441 1.27 9.71 -16.63
CA ALA A 441 0.64 10.72 -15.79
C ALA A 441 1.41 11.01 -14.48
N GLY A 442 2.36 10.15 -14.12
CA GLY A 442 3.23 10.35 -12.95
C GLY A 442 2.45 10.65 -11.68
N ALA A 443 2.90 11.70 -10.99
CA ALA A 443 2.38 12.04 -9.66
C ALA A 443 0.92 12.51 -9.65
N ILE A 444 0.41 13.14 -10.73
CA ILE A 444 -1.00 13.57 -10.75
C ILE A 444 -1.93 12.37 -10.67
N PHE A 445 -1.68 11.33 -11.45
CA PHE A 445 -2.49 10.11 -11.37
C PHE A 445 -2.13 9.25 -10.15
N GLY A 446 -0.84 9.21 -9.79
CA GLY A 446 -0.37 8.47 -8.62
C GLY A 446 -1.10 8.82 -7.33
N ASN A 447 -1.53 10.08 -7.18
CA ASN A 447 -2.23 10.59 -6.01
C ASN A 447 -3.72 10.90 -6.24
N SER A 448 -4.23 10.82 -7.48
CA SER A 448 -5.65 11.01 -7.76
C SER A 448 -6.49 9.76 -7.43
N PRO A 449 -7.81 9.89 -7.27
CA PRO A 449 -8.71 8.75 -7.25
C PRO A 449 -8.50 7.89 -8.49
N LYS A 450 -8.34 6.58 -8.29
CA LYS A 450 -8.07 5.64 -9.39
C LYS A 450 -8.73 4.29 -9.18
N ARG A 451 -9.13 3.68 -10.30
CA ARG A 451 -9.68 2.33 -10.31
C ARG A 451 -8.56 1.31 -10.18
N GLN A 452 -8.80 0.30 -9.38
CA GLN A 452 -7.87 -0.82 -9.16
C GLN A 452 -8.62 -2.15 -9.29
N GLY A 453 -7.88 -3.24 -9.46
CA GLY A 453 -8.46 -4.57 -9.60
C GLY A 453 -8.94 -4.88 -11.02
N THR A 454 -9.98 -5.66 -11.14
CA THR A 454 -10.48 -6.19 -12.42
C THR A 454 -11.42 -5.21 -13.09
N ILE A 455 -11.25 -4.97 -14.40
CA ILE A 455 -12.20 -4.25 -15.25
C ILE A 455 -13.49 -5.06 -15.32
N LEU A 456 -14.60 -4.48 -14.87
CA LEU A 456 -15.88 -5.18 -14.72
C LEU A 456 -16.73 -5.19 -16.00
N GLU A 457 -16.58 -4.20 -16.86
CA GLU A 457 -17.37 -4.03 -18.08
C GLU A 457 -16.47 -3.81 -19.30
N ASP A 458 -16.96 -4.20 -20.47
CA ASP A 458 -16.26 -3.96 -21.74
C ASP A 458 -16.09 -2.46 -22.00
N ILE A 459 -14.87 -2.03 -22.37
CA ILE A 459 -14.58 -0.63 -22.72
C ILE A 459 -14.39 -0.52 -24.22
N VAL A 460 -15.17 0.35 -24.87
CA VAL A 460 -15.07 0.60 -26.30
C VAL A 460 -14.13 1.78 -26.54
N LEU A 461 -13.01 1.53 -27.23
CA LEU A 461 -12.04 2.55 -27.59
C LEU A 461 -12.56 3.47 -28.70
N GLU A 462 -11.94 4.63 -28.89
CA GLU A 462 -12.34 5.62 -29.92
C GLU A 462 -12.32 5.03 -31.34
N ASP A 463 -11.44 4.07 -31.62
CA ASP A 463 -11.35 3.37 -32.92
C ASP A 463 -12.33 2.22 -33.08
N GLY A 464 -13.16 1.96 -32.07
CA GLY A 464 -14.19 0.90 -32.06
C GLY A 464 -13.69 -0.47 -31.61
N ARG A 465 -12.39 -0.64 -31.28
CA ARG A 465 -11.89 -1.86 -30.63
C ARG A 465 -12.43 -1.94 -29.20
N VAL A 466 -12.45 -3.15 -28.62
CA VAL A 466 -13.07 -3.39 -27.33
C VAL A 466 -12.07 -4.06 -26.38
N VAL A 467 -11.77 -3.37 -25.29
CA VAL A 467 -11.11 -3.97 -24.13
C VAL A 467 -12.14 -4.77 -23.36
N LYS A 468 -11.95 -6.06 -23.23
CA LYS A 468 -12.91 -6.96 -22.57
C LYS A 468 -12.84 -6.85 -21.04
N ALA A 469 -13.99 -7.03 -20.41
CA ALA A 469 -14.06 -7.28 -18.97
C ALA A 469 -13.14 -8.44 -18.58
N GLY A 470 -12.63 -8.41 -17.34
CA GLY A 470 -11.65 -9.39 -16.83
C GLY A 470 -10.19 -9.07 -17.13
N ASN A 471 -9.89 -7.96 -17.81
CA ASN A 471 -8.57 -7.35 -17.78
C ASN A 471 -8.34 -6.64 -16.45
N MET A 472 -7.08 -6.36 -16.13
CA MET A 472 -6.72 -5.58 -14.94
C MET A 472 -6.57 -4.10 -15.28
N TRP A 473 -7.00 -3.22 -14.37
CA TRP A 473 -6.70 -1.80 -14.50
C TRP A 473 -5.20 -1.55 -14.53
N GLU A 474 -4.46 -2.20 -13.65
CA GLU A 474 -3.02 -2.01 -13.50
C GLU A 474 -2.22 -3.05 -14.30
N PRO A 475 -1.31 -2.64 -15.21
CA PRO A 475 -0.49 -3.57 -15.99
C PRO A 475 0.31 -4.56 -15.14
N ALA A 476 0.79 -4.12 -13.96
CA ALA A 476 1.56 -4.96 -13.04
C ALA A 476 0.76 -6.15 -12.48
N ASN A 477 -0.57 -6.09 -12.56
CA ASN A 477 -1.46 -7.15 -12.10
C ASN A 477 -2.04 -7.98 -13.26
N GLN A 478 -1.79 -7.58 -14.52
CA GLN A 478 -2.26 -8.30 -15.70
C GLN A 478 -1.50 -9.62 -15.87
N PRO A 479 -2.16 -10.78 -15.88
CA PRO A 479 -1.48 -12.08 -15.92
C PRO A 479 -0.55 -12.26 -17.12
N GLU A 480 -0.93 -11.75 -18.29
CA GLU A 480 -0.14 -11.82 -19.53
C GLU A 480 1.20 -11.08 -19.36
N ILE A 481 1.17 -9.89 -18.76
CA ILE A 481 2.36 -9.09 -18.48
C ILE A 481 3.25 -9.79 -17.45
N VAL A 482 2.68 -10.18 -16.32
CA VAL A 482 3.42 -10.83 -15.23
C VAL A 482 4.11 -12.10 -15.70
N PHE A 483 3.38 -12.97 -16.40
CA PHE A 483 3.94 -14.21 -16.94
C PHE A 483 4.93 -13.95 -18.08
N GLY A 484 4.68 -12.95 -18.92
CA GLY A 484 5.58 -12.55 -20.01
C GLY A 484 6.93 -12.02 -19.52
N GLN A 485 6.94 -11.28 -18.41
CA GLN A 485 8.16 -10.75 -17.79
C GLN A 485 8.94 -11.79 -16.99
N MET A 486 8.28 -12.85 -16.54
CA MET A 486 8.91 -13.88 -15.72
C MET A 486 10.01 -14.60 -16.50
N ASN A 487 11.19 -14.68 -15.92
CA ASN A 487 12.33 -15.40 -16.50
C ASN A 487 12.14 -16.94 -16.45
N ASP A 488 12.92 -17.67 -17.22
CA ASP A 488 12.80 -19.12 -17.32
C ASP A 488 13.15 -19.84 -16.01
N TYR A 489 14.05 -19.28 -15.19
CA TYR A 489 14.38 -19.84 -13.88
C TYR A 489 13.15 -19.82 -12.97
N ASP A 490 12.48 -18.67 -12.87
CA ASP A 490 11.29 -18.50 -12.04
C ASP A 490 10.12 -19.38 -12.50
N LYS A 491 9.89 -19.48 -13.82
CA LYS A 491 8.89 -20.42 -14.37
C LYS A 491 9.19 -21.86 -13.98
N ASN A 492 10.44 -22.28 -14.08
CA ASN A 492 10.87 -23.64 -13.70
C ASN A 492 10.78 -23.85 -12.19
N PHE A 493 11.15 -22.85 -11.38
CA PHE A 493 11.06 -22.89 -9.92
C PHE A 493 9.61 -23.10 -9.47
N LEU A 494 8.68 -22.27 -9.97
CA LEU A 494 7.24 -22.40 -9.66
C LEU A 494 6.68 -23.76 -10.11
N ALA A 495 7.12 -24.27 -11.26
CA ALA A 495 6.68 -25.57 -11.75
C ALA A 495 7.05 -26.74 -10.81
N GLN A 496 8.14 -26.64 -10.01
CA GLN A 496 8.47 -27.67 -9.01
C GLN A 496 7.40 -27.78 -7.91
N TYR A 497 6.71 -26.68 -7.62
CA TYR A 497 5.62 -26.62 -6.65
C TYR A 497 4.23 -26.81 -7.27
N ASN A 498 4.11 -26.96 -8.59
CA ASN A 498 2.88 -26.88 -9.38
C ASN A 498 2.15 -25.52 -9.20
N PHE A 499 2.90 -24.46 -8.98
CA PHE A 499 2.42 -23.08 -8.85
C PHE A 499 2.53 -22.34 -10.18
N GLN A 500 1.72 -21.29 -10.35
CA GLN A 500 1.74 -20.41 -11.52
C GLN A 500 2.28 -19.00 -11.18
N LYS A 501 2.21 -18.62 -9.92
CA LYS A 501 2.61 -17.32 -9.42
C LYS A 501 3.20 -17.42 -8.01
N PHE A 502 3.99 -16.44 -7.61
CA PHE A 502 4.63 -16.45 -6.29
C PHE A 502 3.63 -16.29 -5.13
N ALA A 503 2.47 -15.66 -5.37
CA ALA A 503 1.42 -15.61 -4.37
C ALA A 503 0.82 -16.99 -4.00
N ASP A 504 1.07 -18.04 -4.79
CA ASP A 504 0.61 -19.40 -4.49
C ASP A 504 1.36 -20.04 -3.30
N PHE A 505 2.45 -19.42 -2.81
CA PHE A 505 3.17 -19.86 -1.60
C PHE A 505 2.43 -19.54 -0.30
N VAL A 506 1.45 -18.63 -0.34
CA VAL A 506 0.67 -18.18 0.82
C VAL A 506 -0.81 -18.43 0.57
N ASN A 507 -1.59 -18.50 1.63
CA ASN A 507 -3.04 -18.60 1.51
C ASN A 507 -3.62 -17.26 0.96
N PRO A 508 -4.79 -17.29 0.33
CA PRO A 508 -5.48 -16.07 -0.09
C PRO A 508 -5.62 -15.07 1.07
N PRO A 509 -5.75 -13.77 0.77
CA PRO A 509 -5.93 -12.75 1.80
C PRO A 509 -7.07 -13.11 2.75
N LEU A 510 -6.84 -12.90 4.05
CA LEU A 510 -7.92 -12.87 5.02
C LEU A 510 -8.80 -11.67 4.69
N GLU A 511 -10.13 -11.80 4.84
CA GLU A 511 -10.96 -10.63 5.00
C GLU A 511 -10.54 -9.97 6.32
N LEU A 512 -9.79 -8.89 6.19
CA LEU A 512 -9.44 -8.05 7.32
C LEU A 512 -10.71 -7.43 7.93
N ALA A 513 -10.56 -6.85 9.11
CA ALA A 513 -11.62 -6.07 9.72
C ALA A 513 -12.20 -5.09 8.68
N PRO A 514 -13.51 -5.08 8.43
CA PRO A 514 -14.10 -4.26 7.36
C PRO A 514 -13.92 -2.76 7.62
N TRP A 515 -13.61 -2.37 8.85
CA TRP A 515 -13.32 -0.99 9.25
C TRP A 515 -11.87 -0.55 9.03
N GLY A 516 -10.97 -1.41 8.60
CA GLY A 516 -9.57 -1.10 8.33
C GLY A 516 -8.59 -1.68 9.34
N GLU A 517 -7.31 -1.40 9.14
CA GLU A 517 -6.21 -1.90 9.96
C GLU A 517 -5.94 -0.95 11.15
N ALA A 518 -5.58 -1.51 12.31
CA ALA A 518 -5.38 -0.73 13.52
C ALA A 518 -4.18 0.24 13.45
N TRP A 519 -3.16 -0.05 12.64
CA TRP A 519 -2.02 0.85 12.46
C TRP A 519 -2.37 2.19 11.78
N GLU A 520 -3.54 2.27 11.13
CA GLU A 520 -4.04 3.50 10.50
C GLU A 520 -4.70 4.45 11.49
N LEU A 521 -5.01 3.99 12.71
CA LEU A 521 -5.70 4.80 13.72
C LEU A 521 -4.78 5.88 14.29
N ASP A 522 -5.36 7.02 14.67
CA ASP A 522 -4.63 8.08 15.35
C ASP A 522 -4.31 7.66 16.80
N TYR A 523 -3.04 7.60 17.15
CA TYR A 523 -2.54 7.32 18.50
C TYR A 523 -1.76 8.51 19.09
N THR A 524 -1.94 9.70 18.51
CA THR A 524 -1.29 10.93 19.01
C THR A 524 -1.47 11.14 20.50
N PRO A 525 -2.64 10.88 21.13
CA PRO A 525 -2.82 11.04 22.57
C PRO A 525 -1.93 10.15 23.43
N VAL A 526 -1.61 8.96 22.96
CA VAL A 526 -0.71 8.01 23.64
C VAL A 526 0.69 7.95 23.05
N LYS A 527 1.04 8.89 22.17
CA LYS A 527 2.35 8.98 21.53
C LYS A 527 3.54 8.95 22.52
N PRO A 528 3.47 9.60 23.72
CA PRO A 528 4.54 9.48 24.70
C PRO A 528 4.72 8.07 25.25
N ALA A 529 3.64 7.33 25.48
CA ALA A 529 3.68 5.94 25.92
C ALA A 529 4.21 5.04 24.81
N ASN A 530 3.72 5.23 23.57
CA ASN A 530 4.20 4.50 22.40
C ASN A 530 5.70 4.72 22.16
N LYS A 531 6.16 5.96 22.20
CA LYS A 531 7.60 6.26 22.05
C LYS A 531 8.45 5.59 23.12
N LYS A 532 7.96 5.50 24.36
CA LYS A 532 8.68 4.82 25.43
C LYS A 532 8.67 3.29 25.24
N PHE A 533 7.56 2.78 24.79
CA PHE A 533 7.37 1.39 24.39
C PHE A 533 8.39 0.97 23.30
N GLU A 534 8.49 1.72 22.20
CA GLU A 534 9.48 1.51 21.13
C GLU A 534 10.92 1.57 21.65
N GLN A 535 11.28 2.57 22.47
CA GLN A 535 12.62 2.68 23.05
C GLN A 535 13.04 1.48 23.88
N ILE A 536 12.09 0.87 24.61
CA ILE A 536 12.36 -0.33 25.40
C ILE A 536 12.55 -1.54 24.49
N GLN A 537 11.72 -1.68 23.45
CA GLN A 537 11.86 -2.72 22.44
C GLN A 537 13.25 -2.67 21.80
N ASP A 538 13.64 -1.52 21.26
CA ASP A 538 14.89 -1.33 20.54
C ASP A 538 16.12 -1.59 21.41
N ALA A 539 16.04 -1.26 22.70
CA ALA A 539 17.16 -1.45 23.61
C ALA A 539 17.26 -2.89 24.15
N MET A 540 16.13 -3.51 24.52
CA MET A 540 16.15 -4.73 25.33
C MET A 540 15.91 -6.02 24.54
N LEU A 541 15.16 -5.99 23.44
CA LEU A 541 14.97 -7.19 22.62
C LEU A 541 16.26 -7.68 21.97
N PRO A 542 17.09 -6.83 21.32
CA PRO A 542 18.39 -7.25 20.82
C PRO A 542 19.29 -7.84 21.92
N GLU A 543 19.27 -7.26 23.14
CA GLU A 543 20.02 -7.81 24.27
C GLU A 543 19.54 -9.21 24.68
N ALA A 544 18.23 -9.46 24.67
CA ALA A 544 17.68 -10.77 25.00
C ALA A 544 18.04 -11.80 23.90
N ILE A 545 17.91 -11.43 22.63
CA ILE A 545 18.24 -12.30 21.49
C ILE A 545 19.74 -12.66 21.50
N MET A 546 20.61 -11.70 21.79
CA MET A 546 22.07 -11.90 21.81
C MET A 546 22.63 -12.50 23.12
N ALA A 547 21.77 -12.78 24.10
CA ALA A 547 22.20 -13.36 25.38
C ALA A 547 22.63 -14.83 25.22
N ALA A 548 23.40 -15.33 26.18
CA ALA A 548 23.63 -16.76 26.29
C ALA A 548 22.29 -17.49 26.52
N PRO A 549 22.11 -18.73 26.03
CA PRO A 549 20.81 -19.42 26.11
C PRO A 549 20.24 -19.52 27.53
N GLU A 550 21.13 -19.71 28.53
CA GLU A 550 20.76 -19.77 29.95
C GLU A 550 20.37 -18.42 30.55
N GLU A 551 20.69 -17.28 29.90
CA GLU A 551 20.39 -15.93 30.36
C GLU A 551 19.11 -15.37 29.69
N PHE A 552 18.63 -15.98 28.60
CA PHE A 552 17.51 -15.49 27.82
C PHE A 552 16.28 -15.24 28.68
N ASP A 553 15.84 -16.21 29.47
CA ASP A 553 14.63 -16.09 30.28
C ASP A 553 14.70 -14.92 31.26
N ALA A 554 15.84 -14.69 31.89
CA ALA A 554 16.04 -13.58 32.83
C ALA A 554 16.00 -12.22 32.09
N LYS A 555 16.59 -12.14 30.90
CA LYS A 555 16.56 -10.94 30.06
C LYS A 555 15.13 -10.65 29.55
N TRP A 556 14.43 -11.70 29.12
CA TRP A 556 13.03 -11.59 28.70
C TRP A 556 12.12 -11.10 29.85
N ASP A 557 12.24 -11.70 31.05
CA ASP A 557 11.43 -11.31 32.19
C ASP A 557 11.71 -9.84 32.61
N ALA A 558 12.95 -9.38 32.50
CA ALA A 558 13.30 -7.97 32.73
C ALA A 558 12.69 -7.05 31.66
N PHE A 559 12.73 -7.45 30.41
CA PHE A 559 12.07 -6.74 29.30
C PHE A 559 10.56 -6.60 29.54
N VAL A 560 9.88 -7.72 29.82
CA VAL A 560 8.44 -7.71 30.09
C VAL A 560 8.09 -6.80 31.27
N ALA A 561 8.86 -6.85 32.36
CA ALA A 561 8.63 -6.00 33.53
C ALA A 561 8.75 -4.50 33.22
N GLU A 562 9.65 -4.11 32.32
CA GLU A 562 9.88 -2.71 31.96
C GLU A 562 8.83 -2.21 30.94
N ILE A 563 8.43 -3.05 29.95
CA ILE A 563 7.59 -2.63 28.85
C ILE A 563 6.08 -2.68 29.18
N SER A 564 5.64 -3.66 30.01
CA SER A 564 4.20 -3.93 30.21
C SER A 564 3.36 -2.72 30.65
N PRO A 565 3.83 -1.76 31.48
CA PRO A 565 3.04 -0.58 31.81
C PRO A 565 2.68 0.27 30.59
N TYR A 566 3.63 0.44 29.65
CA TYR A 566 3.46 1.22 28.43
C TYR A 566 2.65 0.44 27.38
N ALA A 567 2.91 -0.86 27.27
CA ALA A 567 2.12 -1.78 26.45
C ALA A 567 0.64 -1.77 26.84
N LYS A 568 0.37 -1.75 28.16
CA LYS A 568 -1.00 -1.66 28.65
C LYS A 568 -1.67 -0.33 28.31
N GLU A 569 -0.99 0.80 28.54
CA GLU A 569 -1.52 2.14 28.22
C GLU A 569 -1.85 2.27 26.73
N PHE A 570 -0.94 1.86 25.87
CA PHE A 570 -1.13 1.85 24.43
C PHE A 570 -2.24 0.87 24.00
N GLY A 571 -2.23 -0.35 24.52
CA GLY A 571 -3.22 -1.37 24.19
C GLY A 571 -4.65 -1.00 24.63
N ASP A 572 -4.82 -0.40 25.83
CA ASP A 572 -6.12 0.08 26.31
C ASP A 572 -6.69 1.17 25.37
N TYR A 573 -5.85 2.10 24.92
CA TYR A 573 -6.24 3.13 23.96
C TYR A 573 -6.64 2.51 22.61
N MET A 574 -5.81 1.63 22.06
CA MET A 574 -6.07 0.99 20.78
C MET A 574 -7.34 0.13 20.79
N GLN A 575 -7.63 -0.54 21.92
CA GLN A 575 -8.89 -1.27 22.10
C GLN A 575 -10.11 -0.37 21.95
N GLU A 576 -10.06 0.84 22.50
CA GLU A 576 -11.18 1.79 22.39
C GLU A 576 -11.25 2.41 20.99
N ALA A 577 -10.11 2.81 20.42
CA ALA A 577 -10.03 3.34 19.06
C ALA A 577 -10.57 2.35 18.02
N VAL A 578 -10.24 1.06 18.12
CA VAL A 578 -10.77 -0.01 17.23
C VAL A 578 -12.28 -0.13 17.37
N LYS A 579 -12.85 -0.09 18.59
CA LYS A 579 -14.32 -0.14 18.79
C LYS A 579 -15.02 1.02 18.10
N VAL A 580 -14.49 2.23 18.27
CA VAL A 580 -15.06 3.43 17.66
C VAL A 580 -14.94 3.40 16.15
N GLN A 581 -13.80 2.93 15.62
CA GLN A 581 -13.62 2.75 14.18
C GLN A 581 -14.62 1.73 13.61
N ALA A 582 -14.85 0.62 14.30
CA ALA A 582 -15.86 -0.36 13.91
C ALA A 582 -17.28 0.24 13.93
N ALA A 583 -17.62 1.00 14.98
CA ALA A 583 -18.90 1.70 15.08
C ALA A 583 -19.08 2.68 13.90
N LYS A 584 -18.05 3.44 13.55
CA LYS A 584 -18.04 4.37 12.41
C LYS A 584 -18.32 3.65 11.09
N TYR A 585 -17.66 2.52 10.87
CA TYR A 585 -17.88 1.72 9.67
C TYR A 585 -19.32 1.24 9.56
N TYR A 586 -19.89 0.69 10.64
CA TYR A 586 -21.25 0.15 10.61
C TYR A 586 -22.32 1.24 10.53
N ALA A 587 -22.13 2.39 11.17
CA ALA A 587 -23.05 3.52 11.05
C ALA A 587 -23.21 3.99 9.59
N ALA A 588 -22.11 4.05 8.83
CA ALA A 588 -22.16 4.44 7.42
C ALA A 588 -22.77 3.38 6.48
N GLN A 589 -23.07 2.16 6.97
CA GLN A 589 -23.76 1.14 6.17
C GLN A 589 -25.30 1.20 6.34
N GLU A 590 -25.79 1.91 7.35
CA GLU A 590 -27.23 2.03 7.64
C GLU A 590 -27.91 3.19 6.86
N ASP A 591 -27.13 4.12 6.32
CA ASP A 591 -27.56 5.24 5.47
C ASP A 591 -27.45 4.90 3.96
#